data_b280dfa0b7bd643fc306da7726800785
#
_entry.id   b280dfa0b7bd643fc306da7726800785
#
_cell.length_a   1.000
_cell.length_b   1.000
_cell.length_c   1.000
_cell.angle_alpha   90.00
_cell.angle_beta   90.00
_cell.angle_gamma   90.00
#
_symmetry.space_group_name_H-M   'P 1'
#
loop_
_entity.id
_entity.type
_entity.pdbx_description
1 polymer ?
#
loop_
_entity_poly.entity_id
_entity_poly.type
_entity_poly.pdbx_seq_one_letter_code
_entity_poly.pdbx_strand_id
1 'polypeptide(L)'
;MPPAKRKITVLPGDGIGPEVVEAALTIVKATGVQVEFEICEAGARAFQKGIVTGIPKETIESIERTRVVLKGPLETPLGHGNRSANVTLRTLFETYGNIRPVRELPGVQTAFTGRKLDIVIVRENIEDLYAGIEYMQTPGVAEGLKLISREGCEKIVKLAFAFAIAEEREAVHCATKSNIMKLTEGLLQRTFEEFAPQYPSITSKHILIDNCAHQLAMRPEQFDVIVTTNMNGDILSDLTSGLTGGLGFAPSANIGNDVSIFEAVHGSAPDIAGKNKANPTALVLSAAMMLRHIEEGKAANDVEQAVLVALESGIRTSDMIGVQNPATTTEFTQAVIASLGKRSKVSPPRDYKKVQLPPAVPGVNVVSAKKRRLIGLDVYIESDLDPAKLAVGLDLLAKPSPLKLQMITNRGAMVFPSSGRGVSLVDHFRCRFVLRDAAAVLAEVEILALLGTIGARHRWMHIEKLQEFDGEPAFSKSQV
;
A
#
# COMPACT_ATOMS: atom_id res chain seq x y z
N MET A 1 -10.60 4.36 -42.33
CA MET A 1 -10.10 5.40 -41.41
C MET A 1 -8.98 4.80 -40.62
N PRO A 2 -7.88 5.50 -40.38
CA PRO A 2 -6.89 5.01 -39.44
C PRO A 2 -7.59 4.78 -38.09
N PRO A 3 -7.21 3.75 -37.30
CA PRO A 3 -7.80 3.54 -36.00
C PRO A 3 -7.62 4.79 -35.14
N ALA A 4 -8.66 5.16 -34.37
CA ALA A 4 -8.56 6.32 -33.49
C ALA A 4 -7.42 6.10 -32.49
N LYS A 5 -6.55 7.08 -32.35
CA LYS A 5 -5.44 7.03 -31.40
C LYS A 5 -5.99 6.86 -30.00
N ARG A 6 -5.43 5.93 -29.22
CA ARG A 6 -5.79 5.75 -27.81
C ARG A 6 -5.29 6.94 -27.00
N LYS A 7 -6.17 7.58 -26.24
CA LYS A 7 -5.84 8.71 -25.38
C LYS A 7 -5.35 8.23 -24.01
N ILE A 8 -4.35 8.91 -23.49
CA ILE A 8 -3.73 8.63 -22.19
C ILE A 8 -3.61 9.95 -21.44
N THR A 9 -4.12 10.00 -20.22
CA THR A 9 -3.93 11.16 -19.34
C THR A 9 -2.49 11.16 -18.82
N VAL A 10 -1.83 12.31 -18.86
CA VAL A 10 -0.46 12.47 -18.35
C VAL A 10 -0.45 13.54 -17.29
N LEU A 11 0.09 13.20 -16.12
CA LEU A 11 0.30 14.12 -15.01
C LEU A 11 1.81 14.35 -14.86
N PRO A 12 2.37 15.48 -15.28
CA PRO A 12 3.81 15.76 -15.13
C PRO A 12 4.28 15.71 -13.67
N GLY A 13 3.41 16.13 -12.73
CA GLY A 13 3.71 16.10 -11.30
C GLY A 13 4.66 17.21 -10.85
N ASP A 14 5.36 16.97 -9.75
CA ASP A 14 6.16 17.94 -9.01
C ASP A 14 7.66 17.58 -9.08
N GLY A 15 8.50 18.53 -8.71
CA GLY A 15 9.95 18.34 -8.62
C GLY A 15 10.58 17.88 -9.94
N ILE A 16 11.20 16.68 -9.95
CA ILE A 16 11.78 16.06 -11.16
C ILE A 16 10.71 15.53 -12.13
N GLY A 17 9.44 15.53 -11.73
CA GLY A 17 8.33 14.96 -12.50
C GLY A 17 8.28 15.41 -13.96
N PRO A 18 8.23 16.72 -14.25
CA PRO A 18 8.20 17.20 -15.63
C PRO A 18 9.36 16.69 -16.50
N GLU A 19 10.57 16.59 -15.93
CA GLU A 19 11.78 16.13 -16.59
C GLU A 19 11.70 14.64 -16.96
N VAL A 20 11.35 13.78 -16.00
CA VAL A 20 11.27 12.33 -16.24
C VAL A 20 10.05 11.93 -17.07
N VAL A 21 8.94 12.69 -16.98
CA VAL A 21 7.75 12.49 -17.81
C VAL A 21 8.07 12.83 -19.26
N GLU A 22 8.70 13.97 -19.55
CA GLU A 22 9.07 14.34 -20.91
C GLU A 22 10.02 13.31 -21.53
N ALA A 23 10.99 12.79 -20.76
CA ALA A 23 11.87 11.70 -21.18
C ALA A 23 11.07 10.46 -21.60
N ALA A 24 10.14 10.01 -20.74
CA ALA A 24 9.30 8.84 -21.01
C ALA A 24 8.40 9.05 -22.25
N LEU A 25 7.74 10.21 -22.37
CA LEU A 25 6.90 10.54 -23.52
C LEU A 25 7.69 10.57 -24.83
N THR A 26 8.90 11.13 -24.78
CA THR A 26 9.79 11.22 -25.97
C THR A 26 10.19 9.85 -26.44
N ILE A 27 10.56 8.95 -25.53
CA ILE A 27 10.91 7.56 -25.85
C ILE A 27 9.70 6.80 -26.41
N VAL A 28 8.53 6.93 -25.77
CA VAL A 28 7.28 6.25 -26.23
C VAL A 28 6.90 6.75 -27.64
N LYS A 29 6.95 8.04 -27.91
CA LYS A 29 6.68 8.61 -29.23
C LYS A 29 7.65 8.06 -30.30
N ALA A 30 8.92 7.88 -29.94
CA ALA A 30 9.94 7.37 -30.84
C ALA A 30 9.71 5.91 -31.27
N THR A 31 8.89 5.12 -30.56
CA THR A 31 8.47 3.76 -30.99
C THR A 31 7.48 3.77 -32.15
N GLY A 32 6.87 4.90 -32.46
CA GLY A 32 5.83 5.03 -33.47
C GLY A 32 4.43 4.54 -33.05
N VAL A 33 4.24 4.18 -31.76
CA VAL A 33 2.94 3.74 -31.23
C VAL A 33 1.88 4.84 -31.41
N GLN A 34 0.64 4.40 -31.75
CA GLN A 34 -0.46 5.31 -32.05
C GLN A 34 -1.23 5.69 -30.78
N VAL A 35 -0.61 6.54 -29.94
CA VAL A 35 -1.22 7.12 -28.73
C VAL A 35 -1.27 8.63 -28.80
N GLU A 36 -2.20 9.23 -28.04
CA GLU A 36 -2.34 10.67 -27.85
C GLU A 36 -2.27 10.97 -26.35
N PHE A 37 -1.47 11.97 -25.96
CA PHE A 37 -1.27 12.33 -24.56
C PHE A 37 -2.06 13.58 -24.21
N GLU A 38 -2.93 13.50 -23.21
CA GLU A 38 -3.66 14.61 -22.62
C GLU A 38 -2.92 15.06 -21.34
N ILE A 39 -2.21 16.18 -21.41
CA ILE A 39 -1.44 16.71 -20.28
C ILE A 39 -2.40 17.42 -19.33
N CYS A 40 -2.46 16.95 -18.07
CA CYS A 40 -3.32 17.50 -17.03
C CYS A 40 -2.50 17.87 -15.80
N GLU A 41 -3.05 18.74 -14.96
CA GLU A 41 -2.40 19.23 -13.74
C GLU A 41 -2.78 18.40 -12.53
N ALA A 42 -1.81 18.17 -11.61
CA ALA A 42 -2.04 17.60 -10.28
C ALA A 42 -0.88 17.98 -9.34
N GLY A 43 -1.08 17.80 -8.02
CA GLY A 43 -0.04 17.99 -7.01
C GLY A 43 0.11 19.42 -6.52
N ALA A 44 1.34 19.86 -6.29
CA ALA A 44 1.67 21.13 -5.62
C ALA A 44 1.00 22.35 -6.24
N ARG A 45 0.97 22.45 -7.58
CA ARG A 45 0.31 23.56 -8.28
C ARG A 45 -1.19 23.61 -8.04
N ALA A 46 -1.86 22.45 -7.97
CA ALA A 46 -3.28 22.37 -7.68
C ALA A 46 -3.57 22.81 -6.24
N PHE A 47 -2.74 22.38 -5.27
CA PHE A 47 -2.83 22.84 -3.88
C PHE A 47 -2.64 24.37 -3.78
N GLN A 48 -1.67 24.96 -4.49
CA GLN A 48 -1.45 26.40 -4.53
C GLN A 48 -2.65 27.18 -5.07
N LYS A 49 -3.46 26.58 -5.94
CA LYS A 49 -4.73 27.14 -6.44
C LYS A 49 -5.91 26.93 -5.49
N GLY A 50 -5.68 26.37 -4.31
CA GLY A 50 -6.72 26.10 -3.30
C GLY A 50 -7.52 24.83 -3.54
N ILE A 51 -7.10 23.93 -4.43
CA ILE A 51 -7.74 22.65 -4.68
C ILE A 51 -7.29 21.66 -3.61
N VAL A 52 -8.11 21.46 -2.58
CA VAL A 52 -7.82 20.67 -1.37
C VAL A 52 -7.41 19.21 -1.68
N THR A 53 -7.92 18.65 -2.78
CA THR A 53 -7.59 17.29 -3.21
C THR A 53 -6.24 17.19 -3.93
N GLY A 54 -5.66 18.32 -4.34
CA GLY A 54 -4.51 18.37 -5.24
C GLY A 54 -4.80 17.88 -6.67
N ILE A 55 -6.07 17.67 -7.03
CA ILE A 55 -6.51 17.13 -8.32
C ILE A 55 -7.65 17.99 -8.86
N PRO A 56 -7.43 18.79 -9.91
CA PRO A 56 -8.48 19.58 -10.58
C PRO A 56 -9.58 18.70 -11.18
N LYS A 57 -10.79 19.25 -11.29
CA LYS A 57 -11.95 18.54 -11.85
C LYS A 57 -11.71 18.08 -13.29
N GLU A 58 -11.09 18.92 -14.10
CA GLU A 58 -10.76 18.62 -15.49
C GLU A 58 -9.79 17.43 -15.60
N THR A 59 -8.91 17.27 -14.63
CA THR A 59 -8.01 16.12 -14.54
C THR A 59 -8.79 14.85 -14.21
N ILE A 60 -9.73 14.91 -13.28
CA ILE A 60 -10.61 13.78 -12.96
C ILE A 60 -11.41 13.34 -14.20
N GLU A 61 -12.04 14.30 -14.89
CA GLU A 61 -12.79 14.05 -16.13
C GLU A 61 -11.92 13.44 -17.24
N SER A 62 -10.66 13.89 -17.38
CA SER A 62 -9.72 13.28 -18.31
C SER A 62 -9.41 11.82 -17.95
N ILE A 63 -9.15 11.53 -16.67
CA ILE A 63 -8.85 10.17 -16.19
C ILE A 63 -10.05 9.24 -16.39
N GLU A 64 -11.26 9.68 -16.05
CA GLU A 64 -12.50 8.91 -16.27
C GLU A 64 -12.71 8.54 -17.74
N ARG A 65 -12.38 9.44 -18.66
CA ARG A 65 -12.50 9.22 -20.09
C ARG A 65 -11.40 8.33 -20.65
N THR A 66 -10.14 8.54 -20.26
CA THR A 66 -8.99 7.80 -20.81
C THR A 66 -8.76 6.47 -20.14
N ARG A 67 -9.08 6.35 -18.84
CA ARG A 67 -8.90 5.18 -17.96
C ARG A 67 -7.45 4.73 -17.78
N VAL A 68 -6.50 5.40 -18.44
CA VAL A 68 -5.07 5.10 -18.37
C VAL A 68 -4.30 6.38 -18.09
N VAL A 69 -3.45 6.35 -17.08
CA VAL A 69 -2.67 7.51 -16.62
C VAL A 69 -1.20 7.16 -16.59
N LEU A 70 -0.35 8.04 -17.15
CA LEU A 70 1.09 8.06 -16.88
C LEU A 70 1.40 9.28 -16.00
N LYS A 71 2.03 9.07 -14.84
CA LYS A 71 2.15 10.10 -13.82
C LYS A 71 3.59 10.24 -13.32
N GLY A 72 4.10 11.46 -13.25
CA GLY A 72 5.28 11.81 -12.46
C GLY A 72 4.97 11.82 -10.94
N PRO A 73 5.98 12.03 -10.09
CA PRO A 73 5.82 12.11 -8.64
C PRO A 73 4.96 13.32 -8.24
N LEU A 74 4.13 13.15 -7.20
CA LEU A 74 3.37 14.24 -6.59
C LEU A 74 3.85 14.44 -5.16
N GLU A 75 4.13 15.68 -4.79
CA GLU A 75 4.51 16.05 -3.44
C GLU A 75 3.33 15.89 -2.47
N THR A 76 3.64 15.35 -1.30
CA THR A 76 2.70 15.32 -0.19
C THR A 76 3.08 16.43 0.78
N PRO A 77 2.19 17.41 1.06
CA PRO A 77 2.46 18.45 2.03
C PRO A 77 2.80 17.86 3.40
N LEU A 78 3.85 18.38 4.05
CA LEU A 78 4.22 17.98 5.40
C LEU A 78 3.39 18.75 6.45
N GLY A 79 3.05 18.08 7.56
CA GLY A 79 2.33 18.66 8.70
C GLY A 79 0.81 18.56 8.60
N HIS A 80 0.10 19.35 9.43
CA HIS A 80 -1.35 19.40 9.41
C HIS A 80 -1.85 20.09 8.13
N GLY A 81 -2.60 19.37 7.31
CA GLY A 81 -3.04 19.94 6.04
C GLY A 81 -3.74 18.95 5.11
N ASN A 82 -3.53 19.14 3.84
CA ASN A 82 -4.18 18.38 2.79
C ASN A 82 -3.70 16.93 2.73
N ARG A 83 -4.62 16.02 2.43
CA ARG A 83 -4.31 14.61 2.16
C ARG A 83 -3.40 14.49 0.94
N SER A 84 -2.53 13.48 0.90
CA SER A 84 -1.70 13.20 -0.26
C SER A 84 -2.51 13.07 -1.55
N ALA A 85 -2.14 13.81 -2.59
CA ALA A 85 -2.77 13.70 -3.91
C ALA A 85 -2.63 12.28 -4.50
N ASN A 86 -1.52 11.57 -4.19
CA ASN A 86 -1.33 10.17 -4.58
C ASN A 86 -2.39 9.26 -3.94
N VAL A 87 -2.60 9.40 -2.61
CA VAL A 87 -3.62 8.62 -1.89
C VAL A 87 -5.02 8.96 -2.40
N THR A 88 -5.27 10.25 -2.68
CA THR A 88 -6.55 10.70 -3.25
C THR A 88 -6.83 10.04 -4.61
N LEU A 89 -5.86 10.01 -5.53
CA LEU A 89 -6.01 9.34 -6.83
C LEU A 89 -6.31 7.85 -6.67
N ARG A 90 -5.55 7.16 -5.82
CA ARG A 90 -5.73 5.73 -5.56
C ARG A 90 -7.12 5.40 -5.03
N THR A 91 -7.60 6.19 -4.07
CA THR A 91 -8.92 6.01 -3.45
C THR A 91 -10.04 6.38 -4.42
N LEU A 92 -9.92 7.51 -5.14
CA LEU A 92 -10.95 8.02 -6.04
C LEU A 92 -11.24 7.06 -7.20
N PHE A 93 -10.19 6.45 -7.74
CA PHE A 93 -10.28 5.54 -8.87
C PHE A 93 -10.18 4.06 -8.48
N GLU A 94 -10.23 3.78 -7.18
CA GLU A 94 -10.17 2.41 -6.64
C GLU A 94 -9.05 1.57 -7.26
N THR A 95 -7.85 2.13 -7.36
CA THR A 95 -6.68 1.40 -7.84
C THR A 95 -6.11 0.54 -6.70
N TYR A 96 -6.81 -0.55 -6.40
CA TYR A 96 -6.66 -1.37 -5.19
C TYR A 96 -5.36 -2.17 -5.11
N GLY A 97 -4.65 -2.36 -6.21
CA GLY A 97 -3.40 -3.09 -6.21
C GLY A 97 -2.27 -2.31 -6.84
N ASN A 98 -1.13 -2.26 -6.18
CA ASN A 98 0.08 -1.66 -6.69
C ASN A 98 1.11 -2.74 -7.01
N ILE A 99 1.46 -2.88 -8.28
CA ILE A 99 2.45 -3.84 -8.78
C ILE A 99 3.78 -3.12 -8.92
N ARG A 100 4.80 -3.57 -8.20
CA ARG A 100 6.15 -3.00 -8.15
C ARG A 100 7.18 -4.07 -8.51
N PRO A 101 7.52 -4.26 -9.79
CA PRO A 101 8.58 -5.17 -10.19
C PRO A 101 9.95 -4.56 -9.88
N VAL A 102 10.82 -5.40 -9.34
CA VAL A 102 12.19 -5.06 -8.98
C VAL A 102 13.09 -6.14 -9.54
N ARG A 103 14.01 -5.78 -10.43
CA ARG A 103 14.93 -6.73 -11.04
C ARG A 103 16.33 -6.17 -11.19
N GLU A 104 17.30 -7.06 -11.22
CA GLU A 104 18.66 -6.70 -11.57
C GLU A 104 18.71 -6.19 -13.02
N LEU A 105 19.32 -5.02 -13.22
CA LEU A 105 19.48 -4.40 -14.52
C LEU A 105 20.97 -4.43 -14.95
N PRO A 106 21.26 -4.67 -16.24
CA PRO A 106 22.63 -4.69 -16.72
C PRO A 106 23.34 -3.37 -16.48
N GLY A 107 24.58 -3.44 -16.02
CA GLY A 107 25.40 -2.26 -15.76
C GLY A 107 25.09 -1.51 -14.47
N VAL A 108 24.03 -1.86 -13.74
CA VAL A 108 23.71 -1.34 -12.40
C VAL A 108 24.40 -2.21 -11.36
N GLN A 109 25.33 -1.62 -10.59
CA GLN A 109 26.08 -2.35 -9.57
C GLN A 109 25.48 -2.17 -8.18
N THR A 110 25.29 -3.29 -7.48
CA THR A 110 24.84 -3.36 -6.09
C THR A 110 25.58 -4.47 -5.37
N ALA A 111 25.38 -4.60 -4.06
CA ALA A 111 25.88 -5.74 -3.29
C ALA A 111 25.26 -7.09 -3.73
N PHE A 112 24.22 -7.05 -4.55
CA PHE A 112 23.47 -8.24 -5.02
C PHE A 112 23.70 -8.52 -6.51
N THR A 113 24.55 -7.78 -7.20
CA THR A 113 24.85 -7.96 -8.62
C THR A 113 25.30 -9.42 -8.91
N GLY A 114 24.71 -10.01 -9.94
CA GLY A 114 24.96 -11.40 -10.36
C GLY A 114 24.06 -12.43 -9.69
N ARG A 115 23.17 -12.03 -8.77
CA ARG A 115 22.22 -12.94 -8.10
C ARG A 115 20.92 -13.14 -8.90
N LYS A 116 20.77 -12.46 -10.04
CA LYS A 116 19.62 -12.55 -10.95
C LYS A 116 18.27 -12.25 -10.28
N LEU A 117 18.24 -11.19 -9.48
CA LEU A 117 17.03 -10.78 -8.76
C LEU A 117 15.93 -10.36 -9.74
N ASP A 118 14.73 -10.89 -9.53
CA ASP A 118 13.52 -10.56 -10.25
C ASP A 118 12.31 -10.83 -9.37
N ILE A 119 11.95 -9.84 -8.56
CA ILE A 119 10.94 -9.91 -7.51
C ILE A 119 9.83 -8.93 -7.84
N VAL A 120 8.59 -9.28 -7.54
CA VAL A 120 7.46 -8.37 -7.68
C VAL A 120 6.74 -8.21 -6.34
N ILE A 121 6.61 -6.98 -5.88
CA ILE A 121 5.75 -6.66 -4.73
C ILE A 121 4.36 -6.32 -5.26
N VAL A 122 3.35 -7.05 -4.80
CA VAL A 122 1.93 -6.77 -5.02
C VAL A 122 1.37 -6.21 -3.72
N ARG A 123 1.31 -4.88 -3.66
CA ARG A 123 0.91 -4.09 -2.50
C ARG A 123 -0.57 -3.79 -2.55
N GLU A 124 -1.33 -4.08 -1.48
CA GLU A 124 -2.65 -3.50 -1.28
C GLU A 124 -2.53 -1.96 -1.24
N ASN A 125 -3.51 -1.22 -1.76
CA ASN A 125 -3.27 0.17 -2.10
C ASN A 125 -4.37 1.16 -1.63
N ILE A 126 -5.40 0.69 -0.92
CA ILE A 126 -6.57 1.50 -0.50
C ILE A 126 -6.70 1.59 1.01
N GLU A 127 -6.53 0.48 1.71
CA GLU A 127 -6.82 0.30 3.13
C GLU A 127 -5.57 0.47 4.01
N ASP A 128 -5.55 -0.25 5.12
CA ASP A 128 -4.49 -0.26 6.12
C ASP A 128 -4.42 1.08 6.88
N LEU A 129 -3.27 1.45 7.39
CA LEU A 129 -3.00 2.74 8.02
C LEU A 129 -3.08 3.91 7.03
N TYR A 130 -2.99 3.63 5.73
CA TYR A 130 -3.17 4.62 4.66
C TYR A 130 -4.62 5.11 4.51
N ALA A 131 -5.60 4.48 5.17
CA ALA A 131 -6.94 5.03 5.33
C ALA A 131 -6.92 6.38 6.07
N GLY A 132 -5.86 6.66 6.86
CA GLY A 132 -5.63 7.94 7.53
C GLY A 132 -6.65 8.23 8.63
N ILE A 133 -7.09 7.19 9.33
CA ILE A 133 -8.07 7.32 10.43
C ILE A 133 -7.29 7.41 11.73
N GLU A 134 -7.09 8.63 12.22
CA GLU A 134 -6.30 8.91 13.40
C GLU A 134 -7.02 9.89 14.35
N TYR A 135 -6.81 9.73 15.63
CA TYR A 135 -7.41 10.58 16.67
C TYR A 135 -6.42 10.86 17.79
N MET A 136 -6.37 12.12 18.25
CA MET A 136 -5.79 12.44 19.56
C MET A 136 -6.81 12.05 20.63
N GLN A 137 -6.53 11.03 21.39
CA GLN A 137 -7.39 10.57 22.48
C GLN A 137 -7.24 11.45 23.74
N THR A 138 -5.98 11.81 24.04
CA THR A 138 -5.62 12.82 25.03
C THR A 138 -4.55 13.73 24.41
N PRO A 139 -4.18 14.85 25.07
CA PRO A 139 -3.07 15.67 24.56
C PRO A 139 -1.75 14.91 24.40
N GLY A 140 -1.61 13.78 25.09
CA GLY A 140 -0.39 12.95 25.09
C GLY A 140 -0.52 11.61 24.36
N VAL A 141 -1.71 11.24 23.86
CA VAL A 141 -1.94 9.91 23.25
C VAL A 141 -2.69 10.03 21.93
N ALA A 142 -2.08 9.55 20.86
CA ALA A 142 -2.68 9.40 19.54
C ALA A 142 -2.99 7.93 19.25
N GLU A 143 -4.07 7.66 18.56
CA GLU A 143 -4.45 6.33 18.04
C GLU A 143 -4.70 6.38 16.54
N GLY A 144 -4.26 5.34 15.82
CA GLY A 144 -4.53 5.13 14.41
C GLY A 144 -5.22 3.79 14.17
N LEU A 145 -6.22 3.77 13.31
CA LEU A 145 -6.97 2.56 12.98
C LEU A 145 -6.37 1.88 11.75
N LYS A 146 -5.89 0.65 11.93
CA LYS A 146 -5.50 -0.23 10.83
C LYS A 146 -6.75 -0.96 10.32
N LEU A 147 -7.26 -0.53 9.17
CA LEU A 147 -8.45 -1.09 8.55
C LEU A 147 -8.05 -2.15 7.53
N ILE A 148 -8.49 -3.39 7.70
CA ILE A 148 -8.33 -4.48 6.72
C ILE A 148 -9.69 -5.13 6.51
N SER A 149 -10.16 -5.15 5.26
CA SER A 149 -11.43 -5.75 4.90
C SER A 149 -11.24 -7.08 4.16
N ARG A 150 -12.28 -7.91 4.17
CA ARG A 150 -12.32 -9.14 3.39
C ARG A 150 -12.27 -8.82 1.88
N GLU A 151 -12.97 -7.77 1.45
CA GLU A 151 -13.01 -7.32 0.06
C GLU A 151 -11.61 -6.91 -0.43
N GLY A 152 -10.90 -6.07 0.32
CA GLY A 152 -9.53 -5.66 -0.02
C GLY A 152 -8.58 -6.85 -0.07
N CYS A 153 -8.68 -7.77 0.92
CA CYS A 153 -7.88 -9.00 0.93
C CYS A 153 -8.13 -9.87 -0.30
N GLU A 154 -9.40 -10.09 -0.69
CA GLU A 154 -9.73 -10.90 -1.86
C GLU A 154 -9.23 -10.27 -3.17
N LYS A 155 -9.44 -8.96 -3.34
CA LYS A 155 -8.97 -8.23 -4.52
C LYS A 155 -7.46 -8.35 -4.69
N ILE A 156 -6.69 -8.09 -3.64
CA ILE A 156 -5.24 -8.09 -3.74
C ILE A 156 -4.65 -9.50 -3.90
N VAL A 157 -5.22 -10.52 -3.24
CA VAL A 157 -4.81 -11.92 -3.39
C VAL A 157 -5.08 -12.42 -4.80
N LYS A 158 -6.30 -12.18 -5.33
CA LYS A 158 -6.67 -12.54 -6.71
C LYS A 158 -5.77 -11.85 -7.73
N LEU A 159 -5.47 -10.56 -7.53
CA LEU A 159 -4.55 -9.82 -8.41
C LEU A 159 -3.14 -10.43 -8.39
N ALA A 160 -2.62 -10.80 -7.22
CA ALA A 160 -1.29 -11.39 -7.10
C ALA A 160 -1.18 -12.72 -7.86
N PHE A 161 -2.18 -13.59 -7.75
CA PHE A 161 -2.21 -14.84 -8.50
C PHE A 161 -2.45 -14.63 -10.00
N ALA A 162 -3.36 -13.72 -10.38
CA ALA A 162 -3.60 -13.39 -11.79
C ALA A 162 -2.33 -12.83 -12.46
N PHE A 163 -1.61 -11.97 -11.74
CA PHE A 163 -0.32 -11.45 -12.17
C PHE A 163 0.72 -12.58 -12.32
N ALA A 164 0.84 -13.44 -11.30
CA ALA A 164 1.77 -14.55 -11.31
C ALA A 164 1.55 -15.47 -12.52
N ILE A 165 0.29 -15.78 -12.85
CA ILE A 165 -0.04 -16.60 -14.05
C ILE A 165 0.31 -15.85 -15.35
N ALA A 166 -0.03 -14.55 -15.45
CA ALA A 166 0.20 -13.76 -16.66
C ALA A 166 1.70 -13.60 -16.96
N GLU A 167 2.53 -13.48 -15.93
CA GLU A 167 3.98 -13.28 -16.02
C GLU A 167 4.77 -14.60 -15.87
N GLU A 168 4.09 -15.75 -15.87
CA GLU A 168 4.70 -17.10 -15.76
C GLU A 168 5.58 -17.24 -14.51
N ARG A 169 5.14 -16.66 -13.39
CA ARG A 169 5.80 -16.73 -12.09
C ARG A 169 5.53 -18.07 -11.40
N GLU A 170 6.49 -18.55 -10.63
CA GLU A 170 6.43 -19.89 -10.01
C GLU A 170 5.88 -19.85 -8.57
N ALA A 171 6.05 -18.73 -7.86
CA ALA A 171 5.72 -18.65 -6.45
C ALA A 171 5.08 -17.32 -6.03
N VAL A 172 4.08 -17.40 -5.14
CA VAL A 172 3.50 -16.24 -4.44
C VAL A 172 3.69 -16.43 -2.93
N HIS A 173 4.35 -15.45 -2.31
CA HIS A 173 4.51 -15.37 -0.86
C HIS A 173 3.55 -14.33 -0.30
N CYS A 174 2.73 -14.70 0.69
CA CYS A 174 1.91 -13.76 1.45
C CYS A 174 2.68 -13.30 2.69
N ALA A 175 3.07 -12.03 2.76
CA ALA A 175 3.84 -11.49 3.88
C ALA A 175 2.94 -10.69 4.82
N THR A 176 2.84 -11.10 6.09
CA THR A 176 1.99 -10.45 7.11
C THR A 176 2.61 -10.45 8.50
N LYS A 177 2.08 -9.63 9.42
CA LYS A 177 2.40 -9.68 10.86
C LYS A 177 1.30 -10.40 11.66
N SER A 178 0.73 -11.45 11.11
CA SER A 178 -0.43 -12.17 11.66
C SER A 178 -0.21 -12.82 13.03
N ASN A 179 1.04 -13.11 13.41
CA ASN A 179 1.34 -13.61 14.75
C ASN A 179 1.06 -12.60 15.87
N ILE A 180 1.11 -11.29 15.56
CA ILE A 180 0.79 -10.19 16.48
C ILE A 180 -0.61 -9.64 16.17
N MET A 181 -0.89 -9.30 14.94
CA MET A 181 -2.15 -8.68 14.48
C MET A 181 -3.08 -9.76 13.91
N LYS A 182 -3.56 -10.64 14.80
CA LYS A 182 -4.30 -11.87 14.46
C LYS A 182 -5.62 -11.63 13.72
N LEU A 183 -6.25 -10.48 13.91
CA LEU A 183 -7.50 -10.13 13.23
C LEU A 183 -7.23 -9.44 11.91
N THR A 184 -6.52 -8.33 11.90
CA THR A 184 -6.26 -7.54 10.70
C THR A 184 -5.30 -8.24 9.73
N GLU A 185 -4.03 -8.41 10.08
CA GLU A 185 -3.06 -9.11 9.23
C GLU A 185 -3.41 -10.60 9.03
N GLY A 186 -4.00 -11.21 10.07
CA GLY A 186 -4.52 -12.58 9.98
C GLY A 186 -5.69 -12.74 9.01
N LEU A 187 -6.44 -11.66 8.71
CA LEU A 187 -7.49 -11.72 7.70
C LEU A 187 -6.88 -11.89 6.30
N LEU A 188 -5.81 -11.15 5.98
CA LEU A 188 -5.10 -11.33 4.71
C LEU A 188 -4.49 -12.72 4.60
N GLN A 189 -3.84 -13.22 5.66
CA GLN A 189 -3.29 -14.58 5.67
C GLN A 189 -4.36 -15.63 5.39
N ARG A 190 -5.46 -15.63 6.15
CA ARG A 190 -6.56 -16.60 5.96
C ARG A 190 -7.18 -16.51 4.57
N THR A 191 -7.36 -15.29 4.04
CA THR A 191 -7.87 -15.10 2.69
C THR A 191 -6.90 -15.69 1.65
N PHE A 192 -5.61 -15.46 1.81
CA PHE A 192 -4.60 -16.03 0.92
C PHE A 192 -4.62 -17.56 0.95
N GLU A 193 -4.64 -18.17 2.14
CA GLU A 193 -4.68 -19.62 2.33
C GLU A 193 -5.96 -20.25 1.76
N GLU A 194 -7.08 -19.53 1.78
CA GLU A 194 -8.37 -19.98 1.21
C GLU A 194 -8.34 -19.97 -0.33
N PHE A 195 -7.72 -18.95 -0.94
CA PHE A 195 -7.66 -18.82 -2.39
C PHE A 195 -6.53 -19.61 -3.05
N ALA A 196 -5.42 -19.83 -2.37
CA ALA A 196 -4.24 -20.51 -2.90
C ALA A 196 -4.53 -21.88 -3.57
N PRO A 197 -5.41 -22.76 -3.05
CA PRO A 197 -5.74 -24.02 -3.71
C PRO A 197 -6.39 -23.89 -5.09
N GLN A 198 -6.92 -22.71 -5.45
CA GLN A 198 -7.50 -22.45 -6.78
C GLN A 198 -6.42 -22.25 -7.84
N TYR A 199 -5.16 -22.11 -7.44
CA TYR A 199 -4.00 -21.83 -8.30
C TYR A 199 -2.91 -22.91 -8.13
N PRO A 200 -3.19 -24.18 -8.46
CA PRO A 200 -2.29 -25.30 -8.14
C PRO A 200 -0.96 -25.29 -8.87
N SER A 201 -0.82 -24.50 -9.95
CA SER A 201 0.43 -24.29 -10.66
C SER A 201 1.40 -23.33 -9.98
N ILE A 202 0.92 -22.57 -8.96
CA ILE A 202 1.72 -21.57 -8.25
C ILE A 202 2.05 -22.08 -6.85
N THR A 203 3.32 -22.09 -6.50
CA THR A 203 3.75 -22.39 -5.13
C THR A 203 3.33 -21.27 -4.20
N SER A 204 2.48 -21.57 -3.22
CA SER A 204 1.91 -20.58 -2.29
C SER A 204 2.51 -20.76 -0.89
N LYS A 205 3.05 -19.69 -0.31
CA LYS A 205 3.66 -19.71 1.03
C LYS A 205 3.27 -18.47 1.82
N HIS A 206 3.04 -18.64 3.13
CA HIS A 206 2.95 -17.52 4.07
C HIS A 206 4.30 -17.31 4.75
N ILE A 207 4.66 -16.05 5.00
CA ILE A 207 5.85 -15.64 5.74
C ILE A 207 5.55 -14.45 6.64
N LEU A 208 6.14 -14.43 7.85
CA LEU A 208 6.04 -13.24 8.70
C LEU A 208 6.85 -12.08 8.11
N ILE A 209 6.29 -10.86 8.15
CA ILE A 209 6.84 -9.68 7.47
C ILE A 209 8.27 -9.34 7.89
N ASP A 210 8.60 -9.46 9.17
CA ASP A 210 9.95 -9.26 9.71
C ASP A 210 10.94 -10.31 9.18
N ASN A 211 10.53 -11.58 9.11
CA ASN A 211 11.31 -12.63 8.49
C ASN A 211 11.43 -12.42 6.96
N CYS A 212 10.36 -11.95 6.31
CA CYS A 212 10.41 -11.61 4.89
C CYS A 212 11.46 -10.53 4.61
N ALA A 213 11.48 -9.44 5.37
CA ALA A 213 12.47 -8.38 5.25
C ALA A 213 13.90 -8.90 5.51
N HIS A 214 14.08 -9.75 6.55
CA HIS A 214 15.36 -10.39 6.82
C HIS A 214 15.82 -11.27 5.65
N GLN A 215 14.93 -12.11 5.11
CA GLN A 215 15.26 -13.01 4.01
C GLN A 215 15.52 -12.26 2.70
N LEU A 216 14.84 -11.14 2.44
CA LEU A 216 15.14 -10.26 1.31
C LEU A 216 16.56 -9.70 1.36
N ALA A 217 17.06 -9.37 2.56
CA ALA A 217 18.44 -8.93 2.74
C ALA A 217 19.48 -10.07 2.62
N MET A 218 19.11 -11.31 2.96
CA MET A 218 20.02 -12.45 3.00
C MET A 218 19.98 -13.30 1.73
N ARG A 219 18.79 -13.65 1.27
CA ARG A 219 18.54 -14.57 0.16
C ARG A 219 17.33 -14.11 -0.67
N PRO A 220 17.42 -12.92 -1.31
CA PRO A 220 16.29 -12.36 -2.08
C PRO A 220 15.84 -13.22 -3.26
N GLU A 221 16.73 -14.01 -3.85
CA GLU A 221 16.46 -14.89 -5.00
C GLU A 221 15.43 -16.00 -4.73
N GLN A 222 15.08 -16.25 -3.49
CA GLN A 222 14.01 -17.20 -3.15
C GLN A 222 12.59 -16.65 -3.37
N PHE A 223 12.46 -15.32 -3.54
CA PHE A 223 11.19 -14.66 -3.74
C PHE A 223 10.94 -14.40 -5.23
N ASP A 224 9.70 -14.60 -5.64
CA ASP A 224 9.21 -14.31 -6.98
C ASP A 224 8.12 -13.24 -6.93
N VAL A 225 6.95 -13.53 -6.36
CA VAL A 225 5.90 -12.55 -6.08
C VAL A 225 5.65 -12.49 -4.59
N ILE A 226 5.54 -11.28 -4.03
CA ILE A 226 5.18 -11.05 -2.62
C ILE A 226 3.91 -10.22 -2.58
N VAL A 227 2.82 -10.77 -2.02
CA VAL A 227 1.59 -10.03 -1.74
C VAL A 227 1.53 -9.63 -0.27
N THR A 228 1.13 -8.39 0.02
CA THR A 228 1.10 -7.87 1.39
C THR A 228 0.16 -6.66 1.54
N THR A 229 -0.09 -6.25 2.79
CA THR A 229 -0.87 -5.06 3.15
C THR A 229 -0.17 -3.77 2.70
N ASN A 230 -0.89 -2.66 2.73
CA ASN A 230 -0.48 -1.39 2.15
C ASN A 230 0.85 -0.87 2.72
N MET A 231 0.93 -0.64 4.02
CA MET A 231 2.16 -0.11 4.64
C MET A 231 3.32 -1.08 4.54
N ASN A 232 3.09 -2.37 4.74
CA ASN A 232 4.12 -3.39 4.60
C ASN A 232 4.67 -3.43 3.17
N GLY A 233 3.79 -3.31 2.17
CA GLY A 233 4.16 -3.29 0.75
C GLY A 233 4.96 -2.06 0.36
N ASP A 234 4.66 -0.91 0.98
CA ASP A 234 5.45 0.31 0.79
C ASP A 234 6.90 0.10 1.26
N ILE A 235 7.06 -0.35 2.49
CA ILE A 235 8.38 -0.59 3.10
C ILE A 235 9.18 -1.65 2.32
N LEU A 236 8.54 -2.79 1.98
CA LEU A 236 9.25 -3.86 1.27
C LEU A 236 9.64 -3.47 -0.15
N SER A 237 8.84 -2.67 -0.85
CA SER A 237 9.18 -2.25 -2.21
C SER A 237 10.36 -1.28 -2.24
N ASP A 238 10.47 -0.39 -1.25
CA ASP A 238 11.64 0.49 -1.12
C ASP A 238 12.90 -0.31 -0.74
N LEU A 239 12.77 -1.27 0.18
CA LEU A 239 13.85 -2.21 0.50
C LEU A 239 14.31 -2.96 -0.76
N THR A 240 13.40 -3.55 -1.51
CA THR A 240 13.75 -4.35 -2.69
C THR A 240 14.32 -3.49 -3.82
N SER A 241 13.86 -2.25 -4.00
CA SER A 241 14.47 -1.32 -4.96
C SER A 241 15.93 -1.01 -4.61
N GLY A 242 16.24 -0.89 -3.32
CA GLY A 242 17.63 -0.73 -2.84
C GLY A 242 18.53 -1.92 -3.18
N LEU A 243 17.99 -3.13 -3.24
CA LEU A 243 18.75 -4.33 -3.63
C LEU A 243 19.18 -4.29 -5.11
N THR A 244 18.47 -3.56 -5.96
CA THR A 244 18.65 -3.57 -7.42
C THR A 244 19.13 -2.26 -8.02
N GLY A 245 19.52 -1.29 -7.19
CA GLY A 245 20.13 -0.05 -7.66
C GLY A 245 19.43 1.24 -7.22
N GLY A 246 18.30 1.12 -6.53
CA GLY A 246 17.58 2.24 -5.95
C GLY A 246 16.29 2.61 -6.68
N LEU A 247 15.60 3.59 -6.12
CA LEU A 247 14.26 4.03 -6.57
C LEU A 247 14.23 4.55 -8.02
N GLY A 248 15.36 5.05 -8.54
CA GLY A 248 15.47 5.50 -9.93
C GLY A 248 15.26 4.39 -10.97
N PHE A 249 15.24 3.12 -10.54
CA PHE A 249 15.02 1.93 -11.37
C PHE A 249 13.72 1.20 -11.06
N ALA A 250 12.91 1.69 -10.13
CA ALA A 250 11.72 1.02 -9.63
C ALA A 250 10.43 1.51 -10.32
N PRO A 251 9.92 0.80 -11.34
CA PRO A 251 8.63 1.12 -11.95
C PRO A 251 7.48 0.67 -11.06
N SER A 252 6.28 1.18 -11.35
CA SER A 252 5.08 0.84 -10.62
C SER A 252 3.82 1.01 -11.47
N ALA A 253 2.83 0.17 -11.20
CA ALA A 253 1.50 0.25 -11.76
C ALA A 253 0.45 0.13 -10.64
N ASN A 254 -0.40 1.16 -10.49
CA ASN A 254 -1.58 1.09 -9.64
C ASN A 254 -2.75 0.58 -10.48
N ILE A 255 -3.29 -0.55 -10.11
CA ILE A 255 -4.28 -1.29 -10.90
C ILE A 255 -5.64 -1.22 -10.20
N GLY A 256 -6.63 -0.75 -10.94
CA GLY A 256 -8.06 -0.83 -10.61
C GLY A 256 -8.83 -1.51 -11.74
N ASN A 257 -10.11 -1.78 -11.51
CA ASN A 257 -10.93 -2.42 -12.53
C ASN A 257 -11.23 -1.49 -13.72
N ASP A 258 -11.38 -0.19 -13.47
CA ASP A 258 -11.74 0.81 -14.47
C ASP A 258 -10.55 1.70 -14.89
N VAL A 259 -9.70 2.06 -13.95
CA VAL A 259 -8.57 2.96 -14.15
C VAL A 259 -7.27 2.29 -13.72
N SER A 260 -6.21 2.53 -14.50
CA SER A 260 -4.85 2.13 -14.13
C SER A 260 -3.90 3.32 -14.23
N ILE A 261 -3.03 3.48 -13.23
CA ILE A 261 -2.10 4.61 -13.10
C ILE A 261 -0.67 4.05 -13.05
N PHE A 262 0.15 4.48 -14.00
CA PHE A 262 1.56 4.07 -14.12
C PHE A 262 2.45 5.20 -13.65
N GLU A 263 3.32 4.92 -12.70
CA GLU A 263 4.19 5.91 -12.05
C GLU A 263 5.51 5.27 -11.62
N ALA A 264 6.55 6.08 -11.42
CA ALA A 264 7.75 5.61 -10.72
C ALA A 264 7.50 5.54 -9.21
N VAL A 265 8.24 4.68 -8.50
CA VAL A 265 8.14 4.59 -7.04
C VAL A 265 8.77 5.81 -6.35
N HIS A 266 9.80 6.42 -6.95
CA HIS A 266 10.52 7.56 -6.37
C HIS A 266 9.65 8.81 -6.17
N GLY A 267 10.04 9.67 -5.23
CA GLY A 267 9.42 10.97 -4.97
C GLY A 267 9.86 12.08 -5.93
N SER A 268 9.55 13.33 -5.56
CA SER A 268 9.76 14.53 -6.36
C SER A 268 11.22 15.02 -6.44
N ALA A 269 12.10 14.60 -5.53
CA ALA A 269 13.52 14.98 -5.44
C ALA A 269 13.77 16.48 -5.77
N PRO A 270 13.23 17.41 -4.97
CA PRO A 270 13.22 18.84 -5.28
C PRO A 270 14.63 19.45 -5.37
N ASP A 271 15.61 18.85 -4.73
CA ASP A 271 17.01 19.26 -4.74
C ASP A 271 17.68 19.16 -6.12
N ILE A 272 17.22 18.25 -6.99
CA ILE A 272 17.75 18.07 -8.36
C ILE A 272 16.75 18.47 -9.44
N ALA A 273 15.57 18.96 -9.09
CA ALA A 273 14.53 19.37 -10.03
C ALA A 273 15.02 20.44 -11.01
N GLY A 274 14.73 20.26 -12.30
CA GLY A 274 15.11 21.18 -13.39
C GLY A 274 16.61 21.25 -13.70
N LYS A 275 17.43 20.36 -13.12
CA LYS A 275 18.89 20.35 -13.33
C LYS A 275 19.35 19.37 -14.41
N ASN A 276 18.43 18.72 -15.10
CA ASN A 276 18.73 17.70 -16.13
C ASN A 276 19.61 16.54 -15.59
N LYS A 277 19.33 16.10 -14.36
CA LYS A 277 20.11 15.08 -13.63
C LYS A 277 19.30 13.86 -13.23
N ALA A 278 17.97 13.94 -13.30
CA ALA A 278 17.10 12.87 -12.86
C ALA A 278 17.27 11.61 -13.73
N ASN A 279 17.27 10.44 -13.09
CA ASN A 279 17.22 9.16 -13.77
C ASN A 279 15.79 8.86 -14.25
N PRO A 280 15.52 8.82 -15.57
CA PRO A 280 14.15 8.60 -16.05
C PRO A 280 13.78 7.12 -16.11
N THR A 281 14.70 6.19 -15.80
CA THR A 281 14.54 4.74 -16.04
C THR A 281 13.27 4.17 -15.40
N ALA A 282 12.99 4.52 -14.13
CA ALA A 282 11.81 4.01 -13.43
C ALA A 282 10.52 4.39 -14.16
N LEU A 283 10.36 5.66 -14.57
CA LEU A 283 9.15 6.10 -15.27
C LEU A 283 9.08 5.57 -16.70
N VAL A 284 10.22 5.44 -17.40
CA VAL A 284 10.28 4.81 -18.73
C VAL A 284 9.83 3.34 -18.66
N LEU A 285 10.27 2.60 -17.63
CA LEU A 285 9.81 1.22 -17.41
C LEU A 285 8.33 1.17 -17.00
N SER A 286 7.83 2.15 -16.22
CA SER A 286 6.39 2.28 -15.93
C SER A 286 5.59 2.57 -17.21
N ALA A 287 6.13 3.37 -18.12
CA ALA A 287 5.52 3.60 -19.44
C ALA A 287 5.52 2.30 -20.29
N ALA A 288 6.54 1.45 -20.20
CA ALA A 288 6.51 0.12 -20.82
C ALA A 288 5.42 -0.78 -20.21
N MET A 289 5.22 -0.75 -18.89
CA MET A 289 4.09 -1.44 -18.24
C MET A 289 2.74 -0.89 -18.74
N MET A 290 2.60 0.43 -18.88
CA MET A 290 1.43 1.07 -19.46
C MET A 290 1.17 0.59 -20.90
N LEU A 291 2.20 0.53 -21.74
CA LEU A 291 2.08 0.03 -23.12
C LEU A 291 1.60 -1.42 -23.16
N ARG A 292 2.09 -2.28 -22.27
CA ARG A 292 1.58 -3.66 -22.13
C ARG A 292 0.11 -3.69 -21.73
N HIS A 293 -0.27 -2.86 -20.77
CA HIS A 293 -1.65 -2.76 -20.29
C HIS A 293 -2.62 -2.38 -21.41
N ILE A 294 -2.20 -1.51 -22.32
CA ILE A 294 -3.01 -1.11 -23.48
C ILE A 294 -2.81 -2.01 -24.72
N GLU A 295 -2.19 -3.17 -24.55
CA GLU A 295 -1.97 -4.20 -25.57
C GLU A 295 -0.98 -3.80 -26.69
N GLU A 296 -0.15 -2.79 -26.44
CA GLU A 296 0.95 -2.36 -27.32
C GLU A 296 2.28 -3.10 -26.96
N GLY A 297 2.22 -4.42 -26.88
CA GLY A 297 3.30 -5.28 -26.38
C GLY A 297 4.62 -5.12 -27.16
N LYS A 298 4.56 -4.90 -28.49
CA LYS A 298 5.76 -4.68 -29.30
C LYS A 298 6.48 -3.39 -28.85
N ALA A 299 5.75 -2.28 -28.74
CA ALA A 299 6.32 -1.00 -28.32
C ALA A 299 6.86 -1.08 -26.89
N ALA A 300 6.16 -1.77 -25.99
CA ALA A 300 6.59 -2.03 -24.62
C ALA A 300 7.94 -2.76 -24.57
N ASN A 301 8.05 -3.85 -25.34
CA ASN A 301 9.29 -4.61 -25.44
C ASN A 301 10.43 -3.81 -26.08
N ASP A 302 10.15 -3.01 -27.10
CA ASP A 302 11.16 -2.15 -27.73
C ASP A 302 11.68 -1.09 -26.74
N VAL A 303 10.82 -0.47 -25.91
CA VAL A 303 11.21 0.47 -24.85
C VAL A 303 12.06 -0.22 -23.79
N GLU A 304 11.59 -1.34 -23.25
CA GLU A 304 12.31 -2.07 -22.20
C GLU A 304 13.68 -2.53 -22.67
N GLN A 305 13.75 -3.15 -23.85
CA GLN A 305 15.02 -3.61 -24.43
C GLN A 305 15.97 -2.44 -24.71
N ALA A 306 15.46 -1.29 -25.18
CA ALA A 306 16.27 -0.12 -25.41
C ALA A 306 16.91 0.41 -24.14
N VAL A 307 16.19 0.43 -23.02
CA VAL A 307 16.73 0.79 -21.70
C VAL A 307 17.85 -0.18 -21.30
N LEU A 308 17.63 -1.48 -21.44
CA LEU A 308 18.64 -2.49 -21.10
C LEU A 308 19.91 -2.32 -21.96
N VAL A 309 19.76 -2.10 -23.26
CA VAL A 309 20.90 -1.89 -24.18
C VAL A 309 21.65 -0.58 -23.84
N ALA A 310 20.95 0.50 -23.50
CA ALA A 310 21.59 1.76 -23.09
C ALA A 310 22.44 1.54 -21.82
N LEU A 311 21.91 0.83 -20.82
CA LEU A 311 22.64 0.47 -19.61
C LEU A 311 23.83 -0.45 -19.88
N GLU A 312 23.67 -1.46 -20.75
CA GLU A 312 24.76 -2.34 -21.19
C GLU A 312 25.90 -1.58 -21.90
N SER A 313 25.56 -0.53 -22.61
CA SER A 313 26.56 0.34 -23.28
C SER A 313 27.32 1.27 -22.35
N GLY A 314 26.99 1.26 -21.06
CA GLY A 314 27.67 2.04 -20.02
C GLY A 314 27.10 3.45 -19.80
N ILE A 315 25.93 3.77 -20.37
CA ILE A 315 25.23 5.04 -20.09
C ILE A 315 24.64 4.96 -18.69
N ARG A 316 25.03 5.88 -17.82
CA ARG A 316 24.69 5.88 -16.39
C ARG A 316 24.39 7.26 -15.88
N THR A 317 23.39 7.40 -15.03
CA THR A 317 23.00 8.62 -14.33
C THR A 317 23.71 8.78 -12.98
N SER A 318 23.61 9.94 -12.38
CA SER A 318 24.39 10.31 -11.16
C SER A 318 23.96 9.57 -9.89
N ASP A 319 22.81 8.93 -9.88
CA ASP A 319 22.29 8.12 -8.76
C ASP A 319 22.89 6.69 -8.71
N MET A 320 23.63 6.28 -9.75
CA MET A 320 24.30 4.99 -9.78
C MET A 320 25.63 5.03 -9.04
N ILE A 321 25.98 3.95 -8.36
CA ILE A 321 27.23 3.83 -7.59
C ILE A 321 28.45 3.84 -8.54
N GLY A 322 29.48 4.61 -8.19
CA GLY A 322 30.78 4.63 -8.87
C GLY A 322 30.85 5.32 -10.21
N VAL A 323 29.84 6.13 -10.57
CA VAL A 323 29.81 6.88 -11.82
C VAL A 323 30.64 8.17 -11.71
N GLN A 324 31.67 8.31 -12.54
CA GLN A 324 32.53 9.50 -12.58
C GLN A 324 31.98 10.60 -13.52
N ASN A 325 31.43 10.23 -14.66
CA ASN A 325 30.87 11.14 -15.66
C ASN A 325 29.41 10.74 -15.92
N PRO A 326 28.48 11.21 -15.08
CA PRO A 326 27.08 10.82 -15.22
C PRO A 326 26.46 11.47 -16.46
N ALA A 327 25.68 10.69 -17.17
CA ALA A 327 24.82 11.20 -18.23
C ALA A 327 23.71 12.05 -17.63
N THR A 328 23.37 13.13 -18.31
CA THR A 328 22.17 13.91 -18.02
C THR A 328 20.91 13.15 -18.39
N THR A 329 19.75 13.57 -17.89
CA THR A 329 18.44 12.99 -18.26
C THR A 329 18.24 12.99 -19.77
N THR A 330 18.65 14.08 -20.45
CA THR A 330 18.55 14.21 -21.91
C THR A 330 19.46 13.23 -22.63
N GLU A 331 20.73 13.11 -22.24
CA GLU A 331 21.69 12.17 -22.85
C GLU A 331 21.26 10.72 -22.66
N PHE A 332 20.78 10.37 -21.47
CA PHE A 332 20.21 9.05 -21.21
C PHE A 332 19.00 8.77 -22.12
N THR A 333 18.08 9.73 -22.24
CA THR A 333 16.91 9.64 -23.12
C THR A 333 17.31 9.39 -24.58
N GLN A 334 18.28 10.14 -25.09
CA GLN A 334 18.77 9.98 -26.47
C GLN A 334 19.46 8.63 -26.68
N ALA A 335 20.21 8.15 -25.69
CA ALA A 335 20.84 6.81 -25.76
C ALA A 335 19.79 5.68 -25.80
N VAL A 336 18.69 5.81 -25.05
CA VAL A 336 17.58 4.86 -25.12
C VAL A 336 16.91 4.91 -26.49
N ILE A 337 16.62 6.09 -27.03
CA ILE A 337 16.03 6.24 -28.37
C ILE A 337 16.94 5.61 -29.45
N ALA A 338 18.26 5.88 -29.39
CA ALA A 338 19.24 5.29 -30.32
C ALA A 338 19.37 3.77 -30.19
N SER A 339 18.82 3.21 -29.12
CA SER A 339 18.81 1.75 -28.84
C SER A 339 17.49 1.07 -29.20
N LEU A 340 16.46 1.82 -29.61
CA LEU A 340 15.19 1.23 -30.06
C LEU A 340 15.41 0.22 -31.19
N GLY A 341 14.72 -0.91 -31.12
CA GLY A 341 14.86 -2.02 -32.08
C GLY A 341 16.06 -2.93 -31.81
N LYS A 342 17.00 -2.57 -30.93
CA LYS A 342 18.10 -3.46 -30.49
C LYS A 342 17.61 -4.39 -29.38
N ARG A 343 18.40 -5.43 -29.09
CA ARG A 343 18.08 -6.41 -28.01
C ARG A 343 19.25 -6.53 -27.04
N SER A 344 18.90 -6.64 -25.76
CA SER A 344 19.86 -6.91 -24.70
C SER A 344 20.54 -8.24 -24.90
N LYS A 345 21.83 -8.31 -24.57
CA LYS A 345 22.63 -9.54 -24.63
C LYS A 345 22.43 -10.45 -23.42
N VAL A 346 21.96 -9.87 -22.30
CA VAL A 346 21.86 -10.58 -21.01
C VAL A 346 20.42 -10.82 -20.57
N SER A 347 19.46 -10.07 -21.13
CA SER A 347 18.04 -10.18 -20.76
C SER A 347 17.15 -10.19 -22.01
N PRO A 348 16.74 -11.37 -22.49
CA PRO A 348 15.89 -11.48 -23.69
C PRO A 348 14.54 -10.82 -23.47
N PRO A 349 13.83 -10.44 -24.57
CA PRO A 349 12.45 -9.98 -24.48
C PRO A 349 11.57 -11.02 -23.79
N ARG A 350 10.59 -10.55 -23.02
CA ARG A 350 9.60 -11.40 -22.35
C ARG A 350 8.30 -11.40 -23.14
N ASP A 351 7.63 -12.54 -23.18
CA ASP A 351 6.24 -12.62 -23.62
C ASP A 351 5.33 -12.28 -22.43
N TYR A 352 4.61 -11.19 -22.55
CA TYR A 352 3.68 -10.74 -21.53
C TYR A 352 2.24 -11.07 -21.93
N LYS A 353 1.55 -11.75 -21.05
CA LYS A 353 0.09 -11.96 -21.18
C LYS A 353 -0.65 -10.87 -20.41
N LYS A 354 -1.83 -10.51 -20.90
CA LYS A 354 -2.69 -9.56 -20.19
C LYS A 354 -3.11 -10.14 -18.85
N VAL A 355 -2.91 -9.38 -17.77
CA VAL A 355 -3.41 -9.74 -16.45
C VAL A 355 -4.95 -9.72 -16.47
N GLN A 356 -5.56 -10.86 -16.16
CA GLN A 356 -7.01 -10.99 -16.06
C GLN A 356 -7.45 -10.52 -14.66
N LEU A 357 -7.98 -9.31 -14.59
CA LEU A 357 -8.44 -8.75 -13.33
C LEU A 357 -9.70 -9.47 -12.85
N PRO A 358 -9.87 -9.66 -11.52
CA PRO A 358 -11.13 -10.14 -10.98
C PRO A 358 -12.26 -9.16 -11.34
N PRO A 359 -13.46 -9.67 -11.69
CA PRO A 359 -14.56 -8.78 -12.02
C PRO A 359 -14.94 -7.90 -10.83
N ALA A 360 -15.31 -6.64 -11.12
CA ALA A 360 -15.90 -5.76 -10.12
C ALA A 360 -17.25 -6.33 -9.67
N VAL A 361 -17.46 -6.43 -8.36
CA VAL A 361 -18.74 -6.84 -7.78
C VAL A 361 -19.48 -5.57 -7.35
N PRO A 362 -20.58 -5.19 -8.02
CA PRO A 362 -21.32 -3.99 -7.64
C PRO A 362 -21.99 -4.15 -6.27
N GLY A 363 -22.03 -3.07 -5.48
CA GLY A 363 -22.75 -3.01 -4.22
C GLY A 363 -21.88 -3.24 -3.00
N VAL A 364 -22.52 -3.32 -1.82
CA VAL A 364 -21.83 -3.56 -0.55
C VAL A 364 -21.50 -5.04 -0.42
N ASN A 365 -20.23 -5.36 -0.28
CA ASN A 365 -19.80 -6.72 0.03
C ASN A 365 -20.09 -7.02 1.50
N VAL A 366 -21.13 -7.82 1.75
CA VAL A 366 -21.56 -8.18 3.10
C VAL A 366 -21.10 -9.60 3.45
N VAL A 367 -20.12 -9.67 4.34
CA VAL A 367 -19.72 -10.95 4.96
C VAL A 367 -20.61 -11.17 6.19
N SER A 368 -21.44 -12.21 6.16
CA SER A 368 -22.41 -12.50 7.22
C SER A 368 -21.92 -13.61 8.13
N ALA A 369 -22.01 -13.40 9.45
CA ALA A 369 -21.92 -14.48 10.43
C ALA A 369 -23.29 -15.13 10.63
N LYS A 370 -23.32 -16.45 10.78
CA LYS A 370 -24.57 -17.21 11.11
C LYS A 370 -25.12 -16.81 12.48
N LYS A 371 -24.22 -16.56 13.41
CA LYS A 371 -24.57 -16.15 14.78
C LYS A 371 -23.68 -14.98 15.20
N ARG A 372 -24.32 -13.90 15.66
CA ARG A 372 -23.63 -12.73 16.23
C ARG A 372 -24.08 -12.54 17.67
N ARG A 373 -23.14 -12.30 18.56
CA ARG A 373 -23.42 -12.07 19.98
C ARG A 373 -22.56 -10.92 20.49
N LEU A 374 -23.17 -10.02 21.25
CA LEU A 374 -22.49 -8.95 21.95
C LEU A 374 -22.28 -9.40 23.41
N ILE A 375 -21.02 -9.41 23.87
CA ILE A 375 -20.65 -9.96 25.18
C ILE A 375 -20.06 -8.93 26.12
N GLY A 376 -19.83 -7.70 25.66
CA GLY A 376 -19.26 -6.62 26.46
C GLY A 376 -18.80 -5.44 25.60
N LEU A 377 -18.01 -4.59 26.20
CA LEU A 377 -17.38 -3.44 25.54
C LEU A 377 -16.04 -3.10 26.18
N ASP A 378 -15.14 -2.54 25.41
CA ASP A 378 -13.99 -1.78 25.87
C ASP A 378 -14.39 -0.29 25.90
N VAL A 379 -14.18 0.39 27.04
CA VAL A 379 -14.35 1.83 27.19
C VAL A 379 -12.97 2.45 27.39
N TYR A 380 -12.64 3.43 26.57
CA TYR A 380 -11.37 4.14 26.67
C TYR A 380 -11.56 5.43 27.47
N ILE A 381 -10.80 5.57 28.55
CA ILE A 381 -11.01 6.60 29.58
C ILE A 381 -9.72 7.42 29.75
N GLU A 382 -9.86 8.75 29.69
CA GLU A 382 -8.83 9.70 30.11
C GLU A 382 -8.89 9.84 31.64
N SER A 383 -7.78 9.58 32.34
CA SER A 383 -7.71 9.67 33.80
C SER A 383 -6.26 9.86 34.29
N ASP A 384 -6.12 10.59 35.40
CA ASP A 384 -4.88 10.73 36.17
C ASP A 384 -4.85 9.83 37.43
N LEU A 385 -5.90 9.04 37.62
CA LEU A 385 -6.03 8.16 38.77
C LEU A 385 -5.09 6.96 38.69
N ASP A 386 -4.63 6.51 39.84
CA ASP A 386 -4.02 5.20 40.00
C ASP A 386 -4.96 4.10 39.49
N PRO A 387 -4.46 3.07 38.75
CA PRO A 387 -5.28 2.02 38.16
C PRO A 387 -6.19 1.28 39.15
N ALA A 388 -5.75 1.08 40.40
CA ALA A 388 -6.56 0.39 41.41
C ALA A 388 -7.74 1.29 41.88
N LYS A 389 -7.50 2.60 42.04
CA LYS A 389 -8.57 3.56 42.36
C LYS A 389 -9.55 3.69 41.21
N LEU A 390 -9.07 3.76 39.98
CA LEU A 390 -9.90 3.81 38.78
C LEU A 390 -10.78 2.53 38.71
N ALA A 391 -10.20 1.36 38.93
CA ALA A 391 -10.91 0.10 38.91
C ALA A 391 -12.04 0.03 39.95
N VAL A 392 -11.78 0.43 41.20
CA VAL A 392 -12.76 0.48 42.27
C VAL A 392 -13.93 1.41 41.89
N GLY A 393 -13.60 2.60 41.35
CA GLY A 393 -14.61 3.55 40.89
C GLY A 393 -15.48 2.99 39.77
N LEU A 394 -14.87 2.43 38.74
CA LEU A 394 -15.55 1.86 37.59
C LEU A 394 -16.39 0.62 37.93
N ASP A 395 -15.90 -0.25 38.82
CA ASP A 395 -16.66 -1.42 39.27
C ASP A 395 -17.91 -1.00 40.06
N LEU A 396 -17.81 0.05 40.90
CA LEU A 396 -18.94 0.62 41.61
C LEU A 396 -19.99 1.20 40.64
N LEU A 397 -19.57 1.94 39.62
CA LEU A 397 -20.45 2.49 38.59
C LEU A 397 -21.13 1.42 37.75
N ALA A 398 -20.47 0.29 37.54
CA ALA A 398 -21.01 -0.82 36.77
C ALA A 398 -21.95 -1.75 37.55
N LYS A 399 -22.09 -1.59 38.90
CA LYS A 399 -22.94 -2.46 39.72
C LYS A 399 -24.38 -2.58 39.24
N PRO A 400 -25.07 -1.47 38.83
CA PRO A 400 -26.45 -1.54 38.36
C PRO A 400 -26.62 -2.17 36.98
N SER A 401 -25.50 -2.36 36.26
CA SER A 401 -25.46 -2.86 34.89
C SER A 401 -25.28 -4.40 34.84
N PRO A 402 -25.70 -5.10 33.78
CA PRO A 402 -25.40 -6.53 33.59
C PRO A 402 -23.91 -6.79 33.32
N LEU A 403 -23.11 -5.73 33.24
CA LEU A 403 -21.68 -5.78 32.96
C LEU A 403 -20.86 -5.68 34.25
N LYS A 404 -19.66 -6.25 34.21
CA LYS A 404 -18.64 -6.10 35.26
C LYS A 404 -17.31 -5.69 34.62
N LEU A 405 -16.53 -4.88 35.34
CA LEU A 405 -15.16 -4.60 34.94
C LEU A 405 -14.34 -5.90 34.99
N GLN A 406 -13.74 -6.27 33.90
CA GLN A 406 -12.88 -7.45 33.79
C GLN A 406 -11.40 -7.08 33.94
N MET A 407 -10.96 -6.02 33.27
CA MET A 407 -9.58 -5.59 33.27
C MET A 407 -9.42 -4.13 32.86
N ILE A 408 -8.28 -3.55 33.23
CA ILE A 408 -7.79 -2.28 32.68
C ILE A 408 -6.42 -2.51 32.09
N THR A 409 -6.16 -1.98 30.89
CA THR A 409 -4.84 -1.93 30.30
C THR A 409 -4.42 -0.48 30.03
N ASN A 410 -3.10 -0.24 30.11
CA ASN A 410 -2.49 1.03 29.79
C ASN A 410 -1.27 0.75 28.90
N ARG A 411 -1.18 1.40 27.74
CA ARG A 411 -0.15 1.13 26.74
C ARG A 411 -0.01 -0.37 26.35
N GLY A 412 -1.14 -1.09 26.35
CA GLY A 412 -1.19 -2.53 26.07
C GLY A 412 -0.84 -3.44 27.26
N ALA A 413 -0.26 -2.91 28.34
CA ALA A 413 0.04 -3.68 29.53
C ALA A 413 -1.20 -3.77 30.46
N MET A 414 -1.45 -4.94 31.07
CA MET A 414 -2.50 -5.11 32.07
C MET A 414 -2.08 -4.43 33.37
N VAL A 415 -2.91 -3.49 33.86
CA VAL A 415 -2.69 -2.76 35.12
C VAL A 415 -3.75 -3.08 36.18
N PHE A 416 -4.85 -3.69 35.77
CA PHE A 416 -5.86 -4.27 36.66
C PHE A 416 -6.47 -5.52 36.01
N PRO A 417 -6.58 -6.68 36.72
CA PRO A 417 -5.94 -6.96 38.02
C PRO A 417 -4.42 -6.73 37.95
N SER A 418 -3.85 -6.26 39.06
CA SER A 418 -2.42 -5.93 39.10
C SER A 418 -1.55 -7.20 39.02
N SER A 419 -0.53 -7.19 38.18
CA SER A 419 0.52 -8.22 38.14
C SER A 419 1.59 -8.05 39.21
N GLY A 420 1.49 -7.00 40.04
CA GLY A 420 2.49 -6.66 41.04
C GLY A 420 3.74 -5.95 40.50
N ARG A 421 3.83 -5.75 39.17
CA ARG A 421 4.94 -5.01 38.54
C ARG A 421 4.47 -3.61 38.17
N GLY A 422 5.27 -2.59 38.55
CA GLY A 422 5.06 -1.22 38.13
C GLY A 422 5.35 -1.05 36.64
N VAL A 423 4.47 -0.36 35.93
CA VAL A 423 4.64 0.06 34.53
C VAL A 423 4.50 1.58 34.44
N SER A 424 5.19 2.21 33.49
CA SER A 424 4.98 3.61 33.19
C SER A 424 3.58 3.81 32.60
N LEU A 425 2.81 4.73 33.15
CA LEU A 425 1.42 5.00 32.77
C LEU A 425 1.32 6.28 31.93
N VAL A 426 0.31 6.31 31.08
CA VAL A 426 -0.21 7.51 30.42
C VAL A 426 -1.66 7.72 30.87
N ASP A 427 -2.23 8.88 30.60
CA ASP A 427 -3.58 9.28 30.97
C ASP A 427 -4.71 8.59 30.16
N HIS A 428 -4.41 7.51 29.45
CA HIS A 428 -5.33 6.80 28.57
C HIS A 428 -5.43 5.32 28.95
N PHE A 429 -6.61 4.86 29.37
CA PHE A 429 -6.87 3.53 29.88
C PHE A 429 -7.95 2.83 29.06
N ARG A 430 -7.66 1.59 28.60
CA ARG A 430 -8.69 0.71 28.04
C ARG A 430 -9.30 -0.12 29.15
N CYS A 431 -10.58 0.09 29.45
CA CYS A 431 -11.33 -0.54 30.50
C CYS A 431 -12.34 -1.52 29.90
N ARG A 432 -12.11 -2.83 30.07
CA ARG A 432 -12.96 -3.89 29.52
C ARG A 432 -14.06 -4.27 30.47
N PHE A 433 -15.29 -4.16 29.98
CA PHE A 433 -16.49 -4.63 30.66
C PHE A 433 -17.08 -5.83 29.93
N VAL A 434 -17.42 -6.88 30.66
CA VAL A 434 -18.02 -8.11 30.12
C VAL A 434 -19.29 -8.47 30.89
N LEU A 435 -20.17 -9.23 30.27
CA LEU A 435 -21.39 -9.74 30.91
C LEU A 435 -21.04 -10.49 32.20
N ARG A 436 -21.82 -10.21 33.29
CA ARG A 436 -21.74 -10.94 34.57
C ARG A 436 -22.22 -12.38 34.41
N ASP A 437 -23.33 -12.56 33.70
CA ASP A 437 -23.84 -13.82 33.26
C ASP A 437 -23.49 -14.04 31.79
N ALA A 438 -22.63 -15.03 31.53
CA ALA A 438 -22.21 -15.35 30.18
C ALA A 438 -23.36 -15.80 29.25
N ALA A 439 -24.50 -16.23 29.76
CA ALA A 439 -25.69 -16.61 28.99
C ALA A 439 -26.63 -15.43 28.66
N ALA A 440 -26.45 -14.28 29.33
CA ALA A 440 -27.31 -13.10 29.13
C ALA A 440 -27.13 -12.48 27.73
N VAL A 441 -28.14 -11.74 27.31
CA VAL A 441 -28.12 -10.91 26.11
C VAL A 441 -27.91 -9.48 26.52
N LEU A 442 -26.87 -8.84 25.99
CA LEU A 442 -26.59 -7.42 26.25
C LEU A 442 -27.36 -6.55 25.26
N ALA A 443 -28.24 -5.71 25.78
CA ALA A 443 -29.00 -4.74 24.97
C ALA A 443 -28.24 -3.42 24.82
N GLU A 444 -28.46 -2.73 23.70
CA GLU A 444 -27.84 -1.42 23.43
C GLU A 444 -28.15 -0.37 24.53
N VAL A 445 -29.38 -0.40 25.05
CA VAL A 445 -29.80 0.53 26.13
C VAL A 445 -28.97 0.35 27.40
N GLU A 446 -28.53 -0.88 27.70
CA GLU A 446 -27.71 -1.18 28.88
C GLU A 446 -26.27 -0.65 28.70
N ILE A 447 -25.76 -0.67 27.47
CA ILE A 447 -24.48 -0.02 27.13
C ILE A 447 -24.58 1.50 27.31
N LEU A 448 -25.63 2.12 26.77
CA LEU A 448 -25.83 3.57 26.87
C LEU A 448 -26.02 4.00 28.35
N ALA A 449 -26.72 3.22 29.15
CA ALA A 449 -26.87 3.47 30.56
C ALA A 449 -25.52 3.41 31.31
N LEU A 450 -24.69 2.41 31.04
CA LEU A 450 -23.35 2.31 31.63
C LEU A 450 -22.47 3.50 31.20
N LEU A 451 -22.46 3.86 29.92
CA LEU A 451 -21.67 4.97 29.40
C LEU A 451 -22.13 6.32 30.03
N GLY A 452 -23.45 6.53 30.19
CA GLY A 452 -23.98 7.69 30.87
C GLY A 452 -23.52 7.76 32.34
N THR A 453 -23.52 6.63 33.04
CA THR A 453 -23.05 6.52 34.42
C THR A 453 -21.54 6.79 34.55
N ILE A 454 -20.74 6.23 33.65
CA ILE A 454 -19.28 6.47 33.56
C ILE A 454 -19.03 7.95 33.23
N GLY A 455 -19.72 8.49 32.22
CA GLY A 455 -19.55 9.87 31.75
C GLY A 455 -19.89 10.96 32.79
N ALA A 456 -20.69 10.63 33.79
CA ALA A 456 -20.93 11.51 34.91
C ALA A 456 -19.74 11.71 35.87
N ARG A 457 -18.73 10.85 35.80
CA ARG A 457 -17.57 10.83 36.71
C ARG A 457 -16.21 10.83 35.99
N HIS A 458 -16.15 10.25 34.80
CA HIS A 458 -14.93 10.07 34.03
C HIS A 458 -15.14 10.53 32.60
N ARG A 459 -14.10 11.10 31.97
CA ARG A 459 -14.07 11.41 30.54
C ARG A 459 -13.77 10.14 29.77
N TRP A 460 -14.74 9.60 29.04
CA TRP A 460 -14.50 8.52 28.10
C TRP A 460 -14.36 9.07 26.68
N MET A 461 -13.47 8.46 25.88
CA MET A 461 -13.08 8.95 24.56
C MET A 461 -13.83 8.22 23.45
N HIS A 462 -13.76 6.91 23.43
CA HIS A 462 -14.51 6.04 22.52
C HIS A 462 -14.78 4.68 23.14
N ILE A 463 -15.53 3.85 22.43
CA ILE A 463 -15.85 2.49 22.84
C ILE A 463 -15.67 1.52 21.68
N GLU A 464 -15.37 0.24 22.01
CA GLU A 464 -15.40 -0.88 21.10
C GLU A 464 -16.30 -1.98 21.64
N LYS A 465 -17.25 -2.44 20.81
CA LYS A 465 -18.14 -3.55 21.18
C LYS A 465 -17.40 -4.87 21.08
N LEU A 466 -17.44 -5.67 22.13
CA LEU A 466 -16.87 -7.02 22.14
C LEU A 466 -17.90 -8.01 21.58
N GLN A 467 -17.69 -8.40 20.32
CA GLN A 467 -18.58 -9.31 19.60
C GLN A 467 -17.96 -10.70 19.47
N GLU A 468 -18.82 -11.69 19.39
CA GLU A 468 -18.49 -13.04 18.93
C GLU A 468 -19.23 -13.30 17.61
N PHE A 469 -18.51 -13.85 16.63
CA PHE A 469 -19.06 -14.31 15.37
C PHE A 469 -18.91 -15.82 15.30
N ASP A 470 -20.04 -16.53 15.16
CA ASP A 470 -20.10 -17.99 15.09
C ASP A 470 -19.40 -18.73 16.27
N GLY A 471 -19.38 -18.06 17.45
CA GLY A 471 -18.76 -18.57 18.67
C GLY A 471 -17.30 -18.15 18.88
N GLU A 472 -16.68 -17.49 17.88
CA GLU A 472 -15.31 -17.02 17.99
C GLU A 472 -15.25 -15.52 18.37
N PRO A 473 -14.38 -15.13 19.31
CA PRO A 473 -14.19 -13.73 19.68
C PRO A 473 -13.67 -12.90 18.51
N ALA A 474 -14.37 -11.81 18.20
CA ALA A 474 -14.00 -10.85 17.16
C ALA A 474 -13.20 -9.66 17.73
N PHE A 475 -12.46 -9.84 18.79
CA PHE A 475 -11.63 -8.83 19.45
C PHE A 475 -10.35 -9.46 20.02
N SER A 476 -9.33 -8.64 20.24
CA SER A 476 -8.06 -9.10 20.82
C SER A 476 -8.27 -9.52 22.30
N LYS A 477 -7.93 -10.78 22.63
CA LYS A 477 -7.77 -11.19 24.02
C LYS A 477 -6.54 -10.47 24.58
N SER A 478 -6.63 -9.95 25.81
CA SER A 478 -5.43 -9.43 26.49
C SER A 478 -4.45 -10.57 26.72
N GLN A 479 -3.19 -10.31 26.48
CA GLN A 479 -2.13 -11.19 26.92
C GLN A 479 -2.03 -11.03 28.46
N VAL A 480 -2.20 -12.11 29.19
CA VAL A 480 -1.98 -12.18 30.64
C VAL A 480 -0.47 -12.23 30.91
#